data_17f4cd87ca196255343cbb59bca1f5d7
#
_entry.id   17f4cd87ca196255343cbb59bca1f5d7
#
_cell.length_a   1.000
_cell.length_b   1.000
_cell.length_c   1.000
_cell.angle_alpha   90.00
_cell.angle_beta   90.00
_cell.angle_gamma   90.00
#
_symmetry.space_group_name_H-M   'P 1'
#
loop_
_entity.id
_entity.type
_entity.pdbx_description
1 polymer ?
#
loop_
_entity_poly.entity_id
_entity_poly.type
_entity_poly.pdbx_seq_one_letter_code
_entity_poly.pdbx_strand_id
1 'polypeptide(L)'
;NGRQGVPEPRPLYNIPNILDANKIIWVEGEKCADALNSLGYAATCTIGGAGMLSENTAHKFDFSHLRNKNVILWPDNDEAGKKLARIVETHAKLAGAKSTLMLKIPAAKEEKWDAADAIEEDFNIEKMLKTNENKVKKPISLIDSSLLINEYFVGSPPEQSFLIGDTIPLGVPVVFAAAGDSGKGMMTL
;
A
#
# COMPACT_ATOMS: atom_id res chain seq x y z
N ASN A 1 9.09 39.84 2.66
CA ASN A 1 7.90 38.98 2.81
C ASN A 1 8.33 37.53 2.57
N GLY A 2 8.84 36.86 3.63
CA GLY A 2 9.12 35.45 3.60
C GLY A 2 7.80 34.69 3.42
N ARG A 3 7.66 33.91 2.35
CA ARG A 3 6.59 32.90 2.26
C ARG A 3 6.82 31.89 3.37
N GLN A 4 5.98 31.88 4.38
CA GLN A 4 6.00 30.80 5.35
C GLN A 4 5.69 29.50 4.59
N GLY A 5 6.62 28.56 4.62
CA GLY A 5 6.41 27.23 4.04
C GLY A 5 5.22 26.54 4.74
N VAL A 6 4.58 25.61 4.05
CA VAL A 6 3.54 24.79 4.67
C VAL A 6 4.17 24.02 5.85
N PRO A 7 3.54 24.06 7.05
CA PRO A 7 4.06 23.31 8.20
C PRO A 7 4.26 21.83 7.89
N GLU A 8 5.29 21.23 8.48
CA GLU A 8 5.55 19.79 8.35
C GLU A 8 5.30 19.09 9.72
N PRO A 9 4.72 17.88 9.72
CA PRO A 9 4.28 17.12 8.53
C PRO A 9 3.02 17.71 7.89
N ARG A 10 2.97 17.69 6.56
CA ARG A 10 1.83 18.20 5.78
C ARG A 10 0.66 17.23 5.87
N PRO A 11 -0.55 17.68 6.20
CA PRO A 11 -1.71 16.81 6.21
C PRO A 11 -2.08 16.33 4.79
N LEU A 12 -2.86 15.27 4.72
CA LEU A 12 -3.58 14.93 3.51
C LEU A 12 -4.73 15.93 3.28
N TYR A 13 -5.21 16.02 2.03
CA TYR A 13 -6.34 16.86 1.70
C TYR A 13 -7.64 16.34 2.32
N ASN A 14 -8.49 17.26 2.76
CA ASN A 14 -9.83 16.97 3.28
C ASN A 14 -9.88 15.88 4.36
N ILE A 15 -9.01 15.96 5.36
CA ILE A 15 -8.97 15.04 6.51
C ILE A 15 -10.34 14.77 7.13
N PRO A 16 -11.21 15.79 7.38
CA PRO A 16 -12.50 15.52 8.01
C PRO A 16 -13.35 14.48 7.30
N ASN A 17 -13.27 14.41 5.97
CA ASN A 17 -14.07 13.48 5.17
C ASN A 17 -13.56 12.03 5.25
N ILE A 18 -12.32 11.82 5.65
CA ILE A 18 -11.71 10.48 5.70
C ILE A 18 -11.58 9.92 7.12
N LEU A 19 -11.81 10.73 8.18
CA LEU A 19 -11.60 10.33 9.56
C LEU A 19 -12.37 9.06 9.93
N ASP A 20 -13.67 9.05 9.67
CA ASP A 20 -14.56 7.94 10.06
C ASP A 20 -14.72 6.88 8.97
N ALA A 21 -14.13 7.10 7.80
CA ALA A 21 -14.22 6.17 6.69
C ALA A 21 -13.33 4.94 6.90
N ASN A 22 -13.87 3.75 6.66
CA ASN A 22 -13.10 2.50 6.65
C ASN A 22 -12.39 2.25 5.32
N LYS A 23 -12.88 2.85 4.24
CA LYS A 23 -12.36 2.76 2.88
C LYS A 23 -12.09 4.17 2.37
N ILE A 24 -10.88 4.42 1.90
CA ILE A 24 -10.43 5.71 1.41
C ILE A 24 -9.95 5.55 -0.03
N ILE A 25 -10.30 6.48 -0.89
CA ILE A 25 -9.76 6.57 -2.25
C ILE A 25 -8.72 7.68 -2.27
N TRP A 26 -7.47 7.33 -2.56
CA TRP A 26 -6.44 8.31 -2.85
C TRP A 26 -6.39 8.59 -4.35
N VAL A 27 -6.35 9.86 -4.70
CA VAL A 27 -6.23 10.38 -6.08
C VAL A 27 -5.09 11.38 -6.16
N GLU A 28 -4.69 11.76 -7.38
CA GLU A 28 -3.51 12.61 -7.58
C GLU A 28 -3.72 14.06 -7.19
N GLY A 29 -4.93 14.60 -7.41
CA GLY A 29 -5.24 16.01 -7.23
C GLY A 29 -6.51 16.30 -6.45
N GLU A 30 -6.60 17.54 -5.94
CA GLU A 30 -7.72 18.02 -5.12
C GLU A 30 -9.04 18.04 -5.91
N LYS A 31 -9.00 18.40 -7.22
CA LYS A 31 -10.18 18.37 -8.12
C LYS A 31 -10.82 16.96 -8.15
N CYS A 32 -9.99 15.94 -8.31
CA CYS A 32 -10.46 14.54 -8.34
C CYS A 32 -11.00 14.08 -6.98
N ALA A 33 -10.33 14.50 -5.89
CA ALA A 33 -10.81 14.21 -4.55
C ALA A 33 -12.18 14.85 -4.29
N ASP A 34 -12.37 16.12 -4.63
CA ASP A 34 -13.64 16.83 -4.46
C ASP A 34 -14.75 16.23 -5.32
N ALA A 35 -14.44 15.86 -6.56
CA ALA A 35 -15.38 15.21 -7.45
C ALA A 35 -15.91 13.89 -6.86
N LEU A 36 -15.03 13.03 -6.34
CA LEU A 36 -15.42 11.79 -5.67
C LEU A 36 -16.17 12.04 -4.35
N ASN A 37 -15.73 13.04 -3.57
CA ASN A 37 -16.38 13.40 -2.31
C ASN A 37 -17.82 13.89 -2.54
N SER A 38 -18.09 14.59 -3.64
CA SER A 38 -19.45 15.04 -4.01
C SER A 38 -20.41 13.87 -4.26
N LEU A 39 -19.89 12.72 -4.64
CA LEU A 39 -20.64 11.46 -4.82
C LEU A 39 -20.73 10.61 -3.55
N GLY A 40 -20.21 11.10 -2.41
CA GLY A 40 -20.25 10.40 -1.13
C GLY A 40 -19.09 9.40 -0.91
N TYR A 41 -18.08 9.38 -1.75
CA TYR A 41 -16.86 8.62 -1.49
C TYR A 41 -15.96 9.38 -0.50
N ALA A 42 -15.20 8.65 0.32
CA ALA A 42 -14.17 9.25 1.14
C ALA A 42 -12.87 9.34 0.34
N ALA A 43 -12.64 10.45 -0.32
CA ALA A 43 -11.48 10.66 -1.18
C ALA A 43 -10.53 11.71 -0.61
N THR A 44 -9.22 11.51 -0.84
CA THR A 44 -8.15 12.39 -0.42
C THR A 44 -7.00 12.39 -1.45
N CYS A 45 -6.13 13.37 -1.33
CA CYS A 45 -4.88 13.44 -2.06
C CYS A 45 -3.79 14.07 -1.17
N THR A 46 -2.57 14.19 -1.68
CA THR A 46 -1.54 15.02 -1.05
C THR A 46 -1.77 16.49 -1.38
N ILE A 47 -1.73 17.37 -0.37
CA ILE A 47 -1.94 18.81 -0.57
C ILE A 47 -0.88 19.36 -1.54
N GLY A 48 -1.34 20.17 -2.51
CA GLY A 48 -0.51 20.80 -3.53
C GLY A 48 -0.28 19.93 -4.76
N GLY A 49 -0.99 18.82 -4.88
CA GLY A 49 -1.00 17.95 -6.05
C GLY A 49 0.30 17.16 -6.29
N ALA A 50 0.38 16.55 -7.47
CA ALA A 50 1.47 15.67 -7.90
C ALA A 50 2.87 16.26 -7.76
N GLY A 51 3.03 17.56 -8.03
CA GLY A 51 4.34 18.23 -8.01
C GLY A 51 4.99 18.32 -6.63
N MET A 52 4.22 18.12 -5.55
CA MET A 52 4.71 18.21 -4.18
C MET A 52 5.13 16.86 -3.61
N LEU A 53 4.71 15.76 -4.21
CA LEU A 53 4.99 14.40 -3.77
C LEU A 53 6.05 13.72 -4.66
N SER A 54 7.09 13.25 -4.03
CA SER A 54 8.15 12.44 -4.64
C SER A 54 8.74 11.50 -3.59
N GLU A 55 9.58 10.56 -3.98
CA GLU A 55 10.31 9.68 -3.05
C GLU A 55 11.09 10.50 -1.99
N ASN A 56 11.65 11.66 -2.40
CA ASN A 56 12.43 12.52 -1.52
C ASN A 56 11.58 13.43 -0.62
N THR A 57 10.30 13.62 -0.92
CA THR A 57 9.42 14.53 -0.17
C THR A 57 8.29 13.84 0.56
N ALA A 58 8.06 12.55 0.31
CA ALA A 58 6.95 11.80 0.90
C ALA A 58 7.00 11.77 2.44
N HIS A 59 8.19 11.76 3.03
CA HIS A 59 8.38 11.82 4.49
C HIS A 59 7.85 13.12 5.12
N LYS A 60 7.60 14.16 4.32
CA LYS A 60 7.06 15.44 4.77
C LYS A 60 5.53 15.45 4.88
N PHE A 61 4.87 14.36 4.51
CA PHE A 61 3.42 14.22 4.58
C PHE A 61 3.00 13.30 5.73
N ASP A 62 1.88 13.63 6.36
CA ASP A 62 1.28 12.82 7.41
C ASP A 62 0.29 11.80 6.82
N PHE A 63 0.73 10.57 6.70
CA PHE A 63 -0.11 9.44 6.26
C PHE A 63 -0.78 8.72 7.44
N SER A 64 -0.65 9.19 8.68
CA SER A 64 -1.18 8.50 9.88
C SER A 64 -2.69 8.29 9.82
N HIS A 65 -3.43 9.18 9.15
CA HIS A 65 -4.87 9.09 8.93
C HIS A 65 -5.30 7.88 8.06
N LEU A 66 -4.34 7.22 7.39
CA LEU A 66 -4.59 5.98 6.63
C LEU A 66 -4.46 4.71 7.49
N ARG A 67 -4.06 4.83 8.76
CA ARG A 67 -3.92 3.69 9.68
C ARG A 67 -5.24 2.94 9.82
N ASN A 68 -5.18 1.61 9.75
CA ASN A 68 -6.32 0.69 9.83
C ASN A 68 -7.40 0.89 8.74
N LYS A 69 -7.11 1.66 7.67
CA LYS A 69 -8.03 1.91 6.56
C LYS A 69 -7.72 1.00 5.38
N ASN A 70 -8.74 0.72 4.57
CA ASN A 70 -8.55 0.12 3.25
C ASN A 70 -8.32 1.26 2.25
N VAL A 71 -7.13 1.36 1.69
CA VAL A 71 -6.73 2.46 0.80
C VAL A 71 -6.77 1.99 -0.65
N ILE A 72 -7.63 2.60 -1.43
CA ILE A 72 -7.70 2.41 -2.88
C ILE A 72 -6.90 3.54 -3.53
N LEU A 73 -5.95 3.18 -4.37
CA LEU A 73 -5.10 4.12 -5.10
C LEU A 73 -5.62 4.23 -6.53
N TRP A 74 -6.14 5.39 -6.87
CA TRP A 74 -6.63 5.70 -8.21
C TRP A 74 -5.69 6.71 -8.87
N PRO A 75 -4.64 6.25 -9.56
CA PRO A 75 -3.72 7.11 -10.29
C PRO A 75 -4.37 7.67 -11.56
N ASP A 76 -3.84 8.77 -12.06
CA ASP A 76 -4.06 9.16 -13.45
C ASP A 76 -3.54 8.06 -14.39
N ASN A 77 -4.14 7.92 -15.55
CA ASN A 77 -3.80 6.86 -16.51
C ASN A 77 -2.49 7.15 -17.27
N ASP A 78 -1.42 7.38 -16.54
CA ASP A 78 -0.07 7.53 -17.09
C ASP A 78 1.00 6.93 -16.16
N GLU A 79 2.24 6.92 -16.60
CA GLU A 79 3.34 6.35 -15.81
C GLU A 79 3.71 7.25 -14.60
N ALA A 80 3.50 8.56 -14.69
CA ALA A 80 3.77 9.48 -13.60
C ALA A 80 2.77 9.28 -12.46
N GLY A 81 1.47 9.20 -12.75
CA GLY A 81 0.42 8.92 -11.79
C GLY A 81 0.62 7.55 -11.12
N LYS A 82 0.95 6.51 -11.89
CA LYS A 82 1.27 5.18 -11.34
C LYS A 82 2.49 5.22 -10.42
N LYS A 83 3.52 5.99 -10.75
CA LYS A 83 4.69 6.17 -9.89
C LYS A 83 4.32 6.85 -8.58
N LEU A 84 3.54 7.94 -8.63
CA LEU A 84 3.05 8.64 -7.45
C LEU A 84 2.22 7.72 -6.56
N ALA A 85 1.29 6.98 -7.13
CA ALA A 85 0.46 6.03 -6.39
C ALA A 85 1.29 4.95 -5.68
N ARG A 86 2.39 4.47 -6.27
CA ARG A 86 3.32 3.53 -5.60
C ARG A 86 4.03 4.15 -4.40
N ILE A 87 4.39 5.43 -4.47
CA ILE A 87 4.96 6.15 -3.33
C ILE A 87 3.94 6.20 -2.19
N VAL A 88 2.69 6.58 -2.50
CA VAL A 88 1.61 6.62 -1.51
C VAL A 88 1.31 5.23 -0.96
N GLU A 89 1.30 4.20 -1.80
CA GLU A 89 1.12 2.81 -1.36
C GLU A 89 2.15 2.42 -0.29
N THR A 90 3.42 2.72 -0.55
CA THR A 90 4.51 2.46 0.40
C THR A 90 4.29 3.16 1.72
N HIS A 91 3.98 4.46 1.69
CA HIS A 91 3.77 5.25 2.90
C HIS A 91 2.48 4.90 3.65
N ALA A 92 1.40 4.54 2.94
CA ALA A 92 0.18 4.01 3.54
C ALA A 92 0.44 2.70 4.30
N LYS A 93 1.21 1.77 3.72
CA LYS A 93 1.63 0.54 4.40
C LYS A 93 2.48 0.83 5.63
N LEU A 94 3.45 1.73 5.54
CA LEU A 94 4.27 2.16 6.68
C LEU A 94 3.44 2.82 7.79
N ALA A 95 2.41 3.58 7.43
CA ALA A 95 1.47 4.18 8.37
C ALA A 95 0.51 3.17 9.03
N GLY A 96 0.51 1.92 8.57
CA GLY A 96 -0.32 0.84 9.09
C GLY A 96 -1.71 0.76 8.45
N ALA A 97 -1.84 1.08 7.16
CA ALA A 97 -3.06 0.82 6.41
C ALA A 97 -3.42 -0.68 6.46
N LYS A 98 -4.69 -0.99 6.59
CA LYS A 98 -5.19 -2.36 6.65
C LYS A 98 -4.98 -3.10 5.33
N SER A 99 -5.18 -2.41 4.23
CA SER A 99 -4.91 -2.90 2.87
C SER A 99 -4.66 -1.74 1.92
N THR A 100 -3.94 -2.02 0.85
CA THR A 100 -3.77 -1.11 -0.28
C THR A 100 -4.19 -1.82 -1.56
N LEU A 101 -4.89 -1.11 -2.45
CA LEU A 101 -5.33 -1.62 -3.75
C LEU A 101 -5.04 -0.57 -4.82
N MET A 102 -4.15 -0.87 -5.75
CA MET A 102 -3.94 -0.07 -6.96
C MET A 102 -5.03 -0.37 -7.98
N LEU A 103 -5.82 0.63 -8.36
CA LEU A 103 -6.84 0.45 -9.39
C LEU A 103 -6.19 0.17 -10.76
N LYS A 104 -6.73 -0.81 -11.45
CA LYS A 104 -6.47 -1.04 -12.85
C LYS A 104 -7.43 -0.19 -13.67
N ILE A 105 -6.91 0.84 -14.32
CA ILE A 105 -7.66 1.65 -15.28
C ILE A 105 -7.98 0.80 -16.52
N PRO A 106 -9.20 0.87 -17.07
CA PRO A 106 -9.54 0.16 -18.28
C PRO A 106 -8.64 0.57 -19.44
N ALA A 107 -8.16 -0.42 -20.22
CA ALA A 107 -7.21 -0.17 -21.31
C ALA A 107 -7.77 0.72 -22.46
N ALA A 108 -9.09 0.88 -22.52
CA ALA A 108 -9.75 1.73 -23.51
C ALA A 108 -9.76 3.23 -23.12
N LYS A 109 -9.28 3.57 -21.92
CA LYS A 109 -9.23 4.96 -21.46
C LYS A 109 -7.97 5.66 -21.93
N GLU A 110 -8.12 6.93 -22.26
CA GLU A 110 -7.05 7.78 -22.77
C GLU A 110 -5.94 8.00 -21.73
N GLU A 111 -4.79 8.42 -22.19
CA GLU A 111 -3.71 8.89 -21.33
C GLU A 111 -4.20 10.04 -20.44
N LYS A 112 -3.78 10.05 -19.17
CA LYS A 112 -4.17 11.01 -18.13
C LYS A 112 -5.63 10.98 -17.69
N TRP A 113 -6.43 10.02 -18.18
CA TRP A 113 -7.77 9.83 -17.68
C TRP A 113 -7.74 9.64 -16.15
N ASP A 114 -8.54 10.43 -15.46
CA ASP A 114 -8.57 10.52 -14.01
C ASP A 114 -9.97 10.27 -13.41
N ALA A 115 -10.12 10.49 -12.11
CA ALA A 115 -11.38 10.29 -11.42
C ALA A 115 -12.42 11.36 -11.76
N ALA A 116 -12.01 12.59 -12.11
CA ALA A 116 -12.92 13.64 -12.53
C ALA A 116 -13.48 13.34 -13.91
N ASP A 117 -12.64 12.88 -14.85
CA ASP A 117 -13.07 12.44 -16.18
C ASP A 117 -14.08 11.29 -16.08
N ALA A 118 -13.83 10.33 -15.17
CA ALA A 118 -14.75 9.23 -14.92
C ALA A 118 -16.15 9.73 -14.51
N ILE A 119 -16.22 10.78 -13.74
CA ILE A 119 -17.49 11.37 -13.30
C ILE A 119 -18.14 12.15 -14.43
N GLU A 120 -17.38 12.93 -15.19
CA GLU A 120 -17.87 13.69 -16.34
C GLU A 120 -18.46 12.77 -17.45
N GLU A 121 -17.90 11.57 -17.59
CA GLU A 121 -18.37 10.55 -18.54
C GLU A 121 -19.51 9.65 -18.00
N ASP A 122 -20.00 9.88 -16.80
CA ASP A 122 -20.97 9.00 -16.11
C ASP A 122 -20.49 7.54 -16.04
N PHE A 123 -19.18 7.37 -15.82
CA PHE A 123 -18.56 6.06 -15.77
C PHE A 123 -18.97 5.30 -14.51
N ASN A 124 -19.23 3.99 -14.64
CA ASN A 124 -19.66 3.17 -13.52
C ASN A 124 -18.50 2.89 -12.53
N ILE A 125 -18.23 3.85 -11.66
CA ILE A 125 -17.16 3.81 -10.64
C ILE A 125 -17.35 2.62 -9.71
N GLU A 126 -18.57 2.38 -9.26
CA GLU A 126 -18.86 1.29 -8.31
C GLU A 126 -18.52 -0.08 -8.90
N LYS A 127 -18.86 -0.31 -10.17
CA LYS A 127 -18.52 -1.54 -10.90
C LYS A 127 -16.99 -1.69 -11.01
N MET A 128 -16.28 -0.60 -11.32
CA MET A 128 -14.82 -0.60 -11.41
C MET A 128 -14.18 -0.96 -10.08
N LEU A 129 -14.59 -0.33 -8.98
CA LEU A 129 -14.09 -0.62 -7.63
C LEU A 129 -14.31 -2.09 -7.27
N LYS A 130 -15.53 -2.60 -7.41
CA LYS A 130 -15.87 -4.01 -7.14
C LYS A 130 -15.05 -4.98 -8.00
N THR A 131 -14.84 -4.67 -9.27
CA THR A 131 -14.07 -5.53 -10.19
C THR A 131 -12.60 -5.61 -9.77
N ASN A 132 -12.03 -4.50 -9.31
CA ASN A 132 -10.64 -4.46 -8.84
C ASN A 132 -10.48 -5.16 -7.49
N GLU A 133 -11.42 -4.96 -6.55
CA GLU A 133 -11.41 -5.62 -5.25
C GLU A 133 -11.47 -7.16 -5.37
N ASN A 134 -12.29 -7.67 -6.28
CA ASN A 134 -12.41 -9.11 -6.52
C ASN A 134 -11.16 -9.75 -7.15
N LYS A 135 -10.30 -8.95 -7.80
CA LYS A 135 -9.04 -9.42 -8.40
C LYS A 135 -7.88 -9.45 -7.41
N VAL A 136 -8.02 -8.82 -6.26
CA VAL A 136 -7.04 -8.98 -5.18
C VAL A 136 -7.19 -10.41 -4.68
N LYS A 137 -6.29 -11.28 -5.13
CA LYS A 137 -6.15 -12.62 -4.53
C LYS A 137 -6.02 -12.38 -3.03
N LYS A 138 -6.86 -13.04 -2.23
CA LYS A 138 -6.67 -13.08 -0.77
C LYS A 138 -5.18 -13.27 -0.52
N PRO A 139 -4.56 -12.51 0.41
CA PRO A 139 -3.20 -12.80 0.78
C PRO A 139 -3.17 -14.29 1.09
N ILE A 140 -2.25 -15.01 0.47
CA ILE A 140 -2.05 -16.42 0.80
C ILE A 140 -1.74 -16.38 2.27
N SER A 141 -2.68 -16.81 3.10
CA SER A 141 -2.38 -17.05 4.50
C SER A 141 -1.25 -18.06 4.49
N LEU A 142 -0.12 -17.72 5.10
CA LEU A 142 0.97 -18.70 5.31
C LEU A 142 0.48 -19.93 6.12
N ILE A 143 -0.77 -19.87 6.60
CA ILE A 143 -1.50 -20.91 7.33
C ILE A 143 -2.67 -21.40 6.47
N ASP A 144 -2.71 -21.12 5.17
CA ASP A 144 -3.67 -21.81 4.31
C ASP A 144 -3.21 -23.26 4.18
N SER A 145 -3.83 -24.10 5.01
CA SER A 145 -3.60 -25.56 5.04
C SER A 145 -3.90 -26.26 3.71
N SER A 146 -4.38 -25.52 2.70
CA SER A 146 -4.55 -26.03 1.33
C SER A 146 -3.26 -25.98 0.51
N LEU A 147 -2.24 -25.22 0.94
CA LEU A 147 -0.86 -25.47 0.57
C LEU A 147 -0.36 -26.63 1.43
N LEU A 148 -0.97 -27.76 1.23
CA LEU A 148 -0.53 -28.99 1.86
C LEU A 148 0.88 -29.25 1.37
N ILE A 149 1.81 -29.10 2.31
CA ILE A 149 3.18 -29.61 2.26
C ILE A 149 3.22 -31.03 1.64
N ASN A 150 2.13 -31.77 1.73
CA ASN A 150 1.93 -33.11 1.17
C ASN A 150 2.11 -33.22 -0.35
N GLU A 151 1.88 -32.18 -1.15
CA GLU A 151 2.10 -32.22 -2.59
C GLU A 151 3.58 -32.05 -2.98
N TYR A 152 4.39 -31.52 -2.08
CA TYR A 152 5.83 -31.30 -2.30
C TYR A 152 6.73 -32.36 -1.67
N PHE A 153 6.20 -33.19 -0.79
CA PHE A 153 6.93 -34.27 -0.13
C PHE A 153 6.48 -35.65 -0.62
N VAL A 154 6.88 -35.98 -1.86
CA VAL A 154 6.83 -37.36 -2.33
C VAL A 154 8.14 -38.02 -1.93
N GLY A 155 8.18 -38.67 -0.76
CA GLY A 155 9.32 -39.37 -0.24
C GLY A 155 9.72 -38.98 1.19
N SER A 156 10.73 -39.63 1.73
CA SER A 156 11.32 -39.25 3.02
C SER A 156 12.01 -37.89 2.86
N PRO A 157 11.80 -36.94 3.81
CA PRO A 157 12.54 -35.69 3.77
C PRO A 157 14.05 -35.96 3.73
N PRO A 158 14.83 -35.13 2.99
CA PRO A 158 16.28 -35.28 2.98
C PRO A 158 16.83 -35.12 4.39
N GLU A 159 17.88 -35.90 4.70
CA GLU A 159 18.55 -35.73 5.99
C GLU A 159 19.04 -34.30 6.17
N GLN A 160 18.61 -33.67 7.26
CA GLN A 160 19.03 -32.32 7.59
C GLN A 160 20.48 -32.35 8.07
N SER A 161 21.35 -31.65 7.36
CA SER A 161 22.72 -31.42 7.83
C SER A 161 22.74 -30.26 8.84
N PHE A 162 23.59 -30.39 9.86
CA PHE A 162 23.71 -29.36 10.90
C PHE A 162 25.15 -28.82 10.95
N LEU A 163 25.26 -27.54 11.25
CA LEU A 163 26.55 -26.89 11.50
C LEU A 163 27.10 -27.20 12.90
N ILE A 164 26.17 -27.29 13.87
CA ILE A 164 26.51 -27.66 15.27
C ILE A 164 25.52 -28.74 15.71
N GLY A 165 25.98 -29.94 15.89
CA GLY A 165 25.30 -31.15 16.36
C GLY A 165 23.82 -31.00 16.66
N ASP A 166 22.97 -31.32 15.72
CA ASP A 166 21.49 -31.27 15.78
C ASP A 166 20.86 -29.96 16.24
N THR A 167 21.65 -28.89 16.36
CA THR A 167 21.17 -27.59 16.91
C THR A 167 21.03 -26.52 15.88
N ILE A 168 21.97 -26.36 14.95
CA ILE A 168 21.95 -25.32 13.91
C ILE A 168 21.90 -25.98 12.54
N PRO A 169 20.71 -25.99 11.88
CA PRO A 169 20.57 -26.60 10.57
C PRO A 169 21.27 -25.76 9.48
N LEU A 170 21.90 -26.46 8.53
CA LEU A 170 22.50 -25.84 7.34
C LEU A 170 21.40 -25.52 6.30
N GLY A 171 21.60 -24.41 5.58
CA GLY A 171 20.76 -24.06 4.43
C GLY A 171 19.38 -23.50 4.77
N VAL A 172 19.06 -23.23 6.04
CA VAL A 172 17.83 -22.59 6.46
C VAL A 172 18.12 -21.35 7.32
N PRO A 173 17.31 -20.30 7.23
CA PRO A 173 17.47 -19.14 8.10
C PRO A 173 17.20 -19.51 9.56
N VAL A 174 18.12 -19.15 10.45
CA VAL A 174 18.01 -19.40 11.89
C VAL A 174 17.93 -18.07 12.64
N VAL A 175 16.97 -17.94 13.55
CA VAL A 175 16.83 -16.77 14.41
C VAL A 175 17.33 -17.10 15.81
N PHE A 176 18.39 -16.40 16.25
CA PHE A 176 18.88 -16.47 17.61
C PHE A 176 18.16 -15.44 18.48
N ALA A 177 17.35 -15.90 19.40
CA ALA A 177 16.69 -15.05 20.38
C ALA A 177 17.29 -15.32 21.78
N ALA A 178 17.78 -14.30 22.43
CA ALA A 178 18.29 -14.38 23.81
C ALA A 178 18.13 -13.02 24.52
N ALA A 179 18.24 -13.03 25.85
CA ALA A 179 18.24 -11.82 26.63
C ALA A 179 19.38 -10.85 26.22
N GLY A 180 19.25 -9.57 26.53
CA GLY A 180 20.30 -8.60 26.30
C GLY A 180 21.62 -9.07 26.92
N ASP A 181 22.74 -8.63 26.37
CA ASP A 181 24.13 -8.92 26.83
C ASP A 181 24.56 -10.39 26.81
N SER A 182 23.85 -11.25 26.10
CA SER A 182 24.15 -12.70 26.00
C SER A 182 25.10 -13.08 24.85
N GLY A 183 25.83 -12.13 24.26
CA GLY A 183 26.83 -12.40 23.21
C GLY A 183 26.31 -12.76 21.82
N LYS A 184 25.03 -12.50 21.52
CA LYS A 184 24.38 -12.81 20.21
C LYS A 184 25.10 -12.21 19.01
N GLY A 185 25.77 -11.07 19.18
CA GLY A 185 26.47 -10.37 18.09
C GLY A 185 27.76 -11.05 17.60
N MET A 186 28.20 -12.13 18.22
CA MET A 186 29.44 -12.82 17.82
C MET A 186 29.21 -14.02 16.90
N MET A 187 27.96 -14.37 16.56
CA MET A 187 27.63 -15.41 15.63
C MET A 187 27.08 -14.85 14.32
N THR A 188 27.95 -14.39 13.45
CA THR A 188 27.64 -14.17 12.03
C THR A 188 28.21 -15.34 11.27
N LEU A 189 27.35 -16.19 10.75
CA LEU A 189 27.69 -17.30 9.85
C LEU A 189 27.45 -16.86 8.42
#